data_cfe7acdb8845b6c4e8b4e196a69e45e8
#
_entry.id   cfe7acdb8845b6c4e8b4e196a69e45e8
#
_cell.length_a   1.000
_cell.length_b   1.000
_cell.length_c   1.000
_cell.angle_alpha   90.00
_cell.angle_beta   90.00
_cell.angle_gamma   90.00
#
_symmetry.space_group_name_H-M   'P 1'
#
loop_
_entity.id
_entity.type
_entity.pdbx_description
1 polymer ?
#
loop_
_entity_poly.entity_id
_entity_poly.type
_entity_poly.pdbx_seq_one_letter_code
_entity_poly.pdbx_strand_id
1 'polypeptide(L)'
;EILRCLVGSEMCIRDRYKIKSIEGSHTHLAPEELYRFENLQLTGRYTRLQKTKDAFLFCCYAGLRYSDFTSLTSANIVEFHQETWIIYKSVKTGIEVRLPLYLLFEGKGIEILQRYKDDLDSFFKLKDNSNINKELNLLAGLAKIDKRVSFHTARHTNATLLLYSGANITTVQKLLGHKSVKTTQVYANIMDITVVRDLEKTASSKNNNRYKS
;
A
#
# COMPACT_ATOMS: atom_id res chain seq x y z
N GLU A 1 10.18 -10.98 -8.18
CA GLU A 1 9.88 -10.93 -9.63
C GLU A 1 8.68 -10.03 -9.96
N ILE A 2 7.64 -9.95 -9.13
CA ILE A 2 6.44 -9.13 -9.41
C ILE A 2 6.73 -7.63 -9.36
N LEU A 3 7.64 -7.15 -8.54
CA LEU A 3 8.05 -5.74 -8.48
C LEU A 3 9.27 -5.42 -9.35
N ARG A 4 10.09 -6.40 -9.74
CA ARG A 4 11.09 -6.21 -10.81
C ARG A 4 10.42 -5.84 -12.14
N CYS A 5 9.21 -6.34 -12.41
CA CYS A 5 8.38 -5.88 -13.53
C CYS A 5 7.96 -4.40 -13.43
N LEU A 6 7.93 -3.82 -12.24
CA LEU A 6 7.53 -2.41 -12.07
C LEU A 6 8.69 -1.41 -12.26
N VAL A 7 9.95 -1.85 -12.24
CA VAL A 7 11.11 -0.93 -12.24
C VAL A 7 12.14 -1.21 -13.35
N GLY A 8 12.19 -2.40 -13.96
CA GLY A 8 13.40 -2.79 -14.68
C GLY A 8 13.33 -3.19 -16.14
N SER A 9 12.19 -3.47 -16.73
CA SER A 9 12.17 -3.98 -18.12
C SER A 9 10.98 -3.56 -18.98
N GLU A 10 10.15 -2.62 -18.57
CA GLU A 10 8.91 -2.38 -19.29
C GLU A 10 8.67 -0.94 -19.74
N MET A 11 9.47 -0.50 -20.68
CA MET A 11 9.13 0.64 -21.54
C MET A 11 7.94 0.34 -22.46
N CYS A 12 7.50 -0.92 -22.61
CA CYS A 12 6.45 -1.32 -23.56
C CYS A 12 5.01 -1.25 -23.03
N ILE A 13 4.78 -1.28 -21.72
CA ILE A 13 3.42 -1.15 -21.16
C ILE A 13 3.09 0.31 -20.84
N ARG A 14 4.09 1.14 -20.57
CA ARG A 14 3.94 2.58 -20.30
C ARG A 14 3.32 3.38 -21.46
N ASP A 15 3.63 3.03 -22.69
CA ASP A 15 3.18 3.81 -23.85
C ASP A 15 1.76 3.48 -24.31
N ARG A 16 1.21 2.36 -23.90
CA ARG A 16 -0.09 1.89 -24.39
C ARG A 16 -1.28 2.33 -23.52
N TYR A 17 -1.06 2.62 -22.24
CA TYR A 17 -2.14 3.04 -21.32
C TYR A 17 -1.71 4.23 -20.46
N LYS A 18 -1.98 5.45 -20.93
CA LYS A 18 -2.03 6.62 -20.06
C LYS A 18 -3.16 6.37 -19.07
N ILE A 19 -2.81 6.07 -17.81
CA ILE A 19 -3.78 6.04 -16.72
C ILE A 19 -4.30 7.47 -16.60
N LYS A 20 -5.46 7.74 -17.21
CA LYS A 20 -6.19 8.99 -16.95
C LYS A 20 -6.44 9.01 -15.46
N SER A 21 -5.99 10.06 -14.78
CA SER A 21 -6.42 10.35 -13.42
C SER A 21 -7.94 10.49 -13.47
N ILE A 22 -8.63 9.48 -12.94
CA ILE A 22 -10.08 9.51 -12.90
C ILE A 22 -10.43 10.52 -11.83
N GLU A 23 -11.08 11.60 -12.22
CA GLU A 23 -11.73 12.57 -11.35
C GLU A 23 -12.82 11.87 -10.54
N GLY A 24 -12.43 11.28 -9.44
CA GLY A 24 -13.28 10.58 -8.48
C GLY A 24 -12.54 10.42 -7.18
N SER A 25 -12.49 11.48 -6.42
CA SER A 25 -12.42 11.61 -4.95
C SER A 25 -11.39 10.85 -4.10
N HIS A 26 -10.57 9.93 -4.59
CA HIS A 26 -9.62 9.20 -3.73
C HIS A 26 -8.18 9.38 -4.19
N THR A 27 -7.50 10.38 -3.61
CA THR A 27 -6.08 10.63 -3.87
C THR A 27 -5.24 9.42 -3.44
N HIS A 28 -4.46 8.88 -4.36
CA HIS A 28 -3.46 7.84 -4.12
C HIS A 28 -2.14 8.25 -4.76
N LEU A 29 -1.04 7.65 -4.32
CA LEU A 29 0.26 7.84 -4.95
C LEU A 29 0.42 6.87 -6.12
N ALA A 30 0.86 7.39 -7.26
CA ALA A 30 1.35 6.56 -8.36
C ALA A 30 2.66 5.85 -7.94
N PRO A 31 3.06 4.75 -8.61
CA PRO A 31 4.30 4.04 -8.27
C PRO A 31 5.53 4.96 -8.23
N GLU A 32 5.66 5.89 -9.18
CA GLU A 32 6.76 6.84 -9.24
C GLU A 32 6.72 7.86 -8.10
N GLU A 33 5.53 8.27 -7.67
CA GLU A 33 5.34 9.19 -6.53
C GLU A 33 5.70 8.48 -5.22
N LEU A 34 5.25 7.22 -5.05
CA LEU A 34 5.60 6.40 -3.90
C LEU A 34 7.12 6.19 -3.84
N TYR A 35 7.76 5.88 -4.97
CA TYR A 35 9.21 5.72 -5.08
C TYR A 35 9.96 7.01 -4.67
N ARG A 36 9.51 8.18 -5.14
CA ARG A 36 10.11 9.47 -4.72
C ARG A 36 9.92 9.72 -3.23
N PHE A 37 8.75 9.41 -2.69
CA PHE A 37 8.46 9.56 -1.27
C PHE A 37 9.33 8.62 -0.42
N GLU A 38 9.49 7.37 -0.85
CA GLU A 38 10.30 6.35 -0.21
C GLU A 38 11.78 6.77 -0.13
N ASN A 39 12.33 7.27 -1.25
CA ASN A 39 13.74 7.66 -1.37
C ASN A 39 14.03 9.10 -0.90
N LEU A 40 13.04 9.82 -0.38
CA LEU A 40 13.23 11.16 0.14
C LEU A 40 14.21 11.14 1.34
N GLN A 41 15.35 11.80 1.18
CA GLN A 41 16.31 11.97 2.25
C GLN A 41 15.96 13.18 3.11
N LEU A 42 15.80 12.96 4.41
CA LEU A 42 15.46 14.01 5.36
C LEU A 42 16.71 14.46 6.12
N THR A 43 17.12 15.70 5.91
CA THR A 43 18.31 16.29 6.53
C THR A 43 17.94 17.52 7.36
N GLY A 44 18.81 17.88 8.29
CA GLY A 44 18.67 19.07 9.12
C GLY A 44 17.33 19.08 9.89
N ARG A 45 16.59 20.20 9.80
CA ARG A 45 15.32 20.37 10.52
C ARG A 45 14.22 19.38 10.14
N TYR A 46 14.35 18.69 9.01
CA TYR A 46 13.34 17.74 8.53
C TYR A 46 13.53 16.33 9.08
N THR A 47 14.65 16.02 9.71
CA THR A 47 14.92 14.70 10.32
C THR A 47 13.83 14.29 11.32
N ARG A 48 13.23 15.25 12.02
CA ARG A 48 12.11 15.03 12.94
C ARG A 48 10.86 14.43 12.28
N LEU A 49 10.75 14.50 10.94
CA LEU A 49 9.63 13.97 10.17
C LEU A 49 9.82 12.49 9.78
N GLN A 50 10.97 11.89 10.12
CA GLN A 50 11.30 10.53 9.70
C GLN A 50 10.23 9.53 10.18
N LYS A 51 9.80 9.64 11.43
CA LYS A 51 8.76 8.78 12.00
C LYS A 51 7.43 8.90 11.24
N THR A 52 7.03 10.13 10.88
CA THR A 52 5.80 10.38 10.10
C THR A 52 5.92 9.81 8.69
N LYS A 53 7.09 9.96 8.05
CA LYS A 53 7.40 9.37 6.75
C LYS A 53 7.29 7.84 6.81
N ASP A 54 7.96 7.21 7.77
CA ASP A 54 7.98 5.76 7.92
C ASP A 54 6.60 5.19 8.27
N ALA A 55 5.83 5.85 9.14
CA ALA A 55 4.46 5.45 9.46
C ALA A 55 3.53 5.52 8.23
N PHE A 56 3.66 6.56 7.40
CA PHE A 56 2.90 6.69 6.16
C PHE A 56 3.28 5.59 5.16
N LEU A 57 4.57 5.35 4.93
CA LEU A 57 5.06 4.28 4.05
C LEU A 57 4.60 2.92 4.54
N PHE A 58 4.71 2.66 5.84
CA PHE A 58 4.20 1.43 6.43
C PHE A 58 2.72 1.22 6.13
N CYS A 59 1.90 2.27 6.22
CA CYS A 59 0.49 2.19 5.87
C CYS A 59 0.24 2.07 4.35
N CYS A 60 1.15 2.56 3.50
CA CYS A 60 1.11 2.26 2.06
C CYS A 60 1.32 0.77 1.79
N TYR A 61 2.12 0.08 2.60
CA TYR A 61 2.39 -1.36 2.43
C TYR A 61 1.41 -2.26 3.19
N ALA A 62 0.90 -1.82 4.33
CA ALA A 62 0.00 -2.61 5.18
C ALA A 62 -1.49 -2.26 5.01
N GLY A 63 -1.84 -1.15 4.37
CA GLY A 63 -3.22 -0.74 4.13
C GLY A 63 -3.99 -0.25 5.36
N LEU A 64 -3.32 0.07 6.47
CA LEU A 64 -3.93 0.46 7.74
C LEU A 64 -4.59 1.84 7.66
N ARG A 65 -5.68 2.02 8.42
CA ARG A 65 -6.21 3.35 8.74
C ARG A 65 -5.36 4.01 9.83
N TYR A 66 -5.43 5.32 9.94
CA TYR A 66 -4.78 6.05 11.05
C TYR A 66 -5.18 5.50 12.42
N SER A 67 -6.49 5.31 12.67
CA SER A 67 -6.98 4.76 13.92
C SER A 67 -6.51 3.33 14.19
N ASP A 68 -6.44 2.51 13.15
CA ASP A 68 -5.96 1.13 13.27
C ASP A 68 -4.44 1.14 13.58
N PHE A 69 -3.65 1.94 12.84
CA PHE A 69 -2.21 2.08 13.07
C PHE A 69 -1.89 2.55 14.50
N THR A 70 -2.58 3.60 14.98
CA THR A 70 -2.32 4.17 16.32
C THR A 70 -2.83 3.31 17.47
N SER A 71 -3.66 2.30 17.17
CA SER A 71 -4.12 1.31 18.15
C SER A 71 -3.23 0.06 18.23
N LEU A 72 -2.28 -0.09 17.30
CA LEU A 72 -1.35 -1.22 17.33
C LEU A 72 -0.38 -1.11 18.53
N THR A 73 0.04 -2.28 18.94
CA THR A 73 1.13 -2.50 19.91
C THR A 73 2.07 -3.58 19.37
N SER A 74 3.19 -3.78 20.02
CA SER A 74 4.12 -4.87 19.70
C SER A 74 3.43 -6.24 19.73
N ALA A 75 2.43 -6.44 20.60
CA ALA A 75 1.65 -7.69 20.67
C ALA A 75 0.83 -8.02 19.40
N ASN A 76 0.59 -7.05 18.52
CA ASN A 76 -0.09 -7.27 17.25
C ASN A 76 0.84 -7.83 16.18
N ILE A 77 2.15 -7.77 16.38
CA ILE A 77 3.16 -8.33 15.48
C ILE A 77 3.41 -9.78 15.92
N VAL A 78 3.03 -10.71 15.08
CA VAL A 78 3.09 -12.15 15.39
C VAL A 78 3.99 -12.84 14.37
N GLU A 79 4.93 -13.64 14.85
CA GLU A 79 5.72 -14.52 13.99
C GLU A 79 5.12 -15.91 13.98
N PHE A 80 4.82 -16.40 12.79
CA PHE A 80 4.32 -17.75 12.57
C PHE A 80 5.15 -18.41 11.48
N HIS A 81 5.83 -19.54 11.78
CA HIS A 81 6.74 -20.23 10.86
C HIS A 81 7.81 -19.33 10.24
N GLN A 82 8.41 -18.43 11.02
CA GLN A 82 9.39 -17.43 10.59
C GLN A 82 8.80 -16.33 9.64
N GLU A 83 7.49 -16.27 9.55
CA GLU A 83 6.78 -15.27 8.74
C GLU A 83 6.14 -14.24 9.64
N THR A 84 6.34 -12.96 9.33
CA THR A 84 5.80 -11.85 10.13
C THR A 84 4.39 -11.50 9.69
N TRP A 85 3.48 -11.52 10.64
CA TRP A 85 2.07 -11.16 10.48
C TRP A 85 1.69 -9.99 11.38
N ILE A 86 0.73 -9.18 10.94
CA ILE A 86 -0.01 -8.28 11.82
C ILE A 86 -1.42 -8.81 11.99
N ILE A 87 -1.83 -8.99 13.26
CA ILE A 87 -3.18 -9.41 13.61
C ILE A 87 -3.80 -8.35 14.50
N TYR A 88 -4.90 -7.76 14.06
CA TYR A 88 -5.58 -6.71 14.82
C TYR A 88 -7.09 -6.71 14.54
N LYS A 89 -7.85 -6.11 15.47
CA LYS A 89 -9.28 -5.84 15.27
C LYS A 89 -9.44 -4.39 14.84
N SER A 90 -9.99 -4.16 13.64
CA SER A 90 -10.17 -2.80 13.13
C SER A 90 -11.06 -1.95 14.03
N VAL A 91 -10.57 -0.79 14.45
CA VAL A 91 -11.29 0.14 15.34
C VAL A 91 -12.63 0.57 14.73
N LYS A 92 -12.65 0.86 13.44
CA LYS A 92 -13.86 1.35 12.75
C LYS A 92 -14.88 0.26 12.46
N THR A 93 -14.45 -0.95 12.11
CA THR A 93 -15.35 -1.99 11.58
C THR A 93 -15.57 -3.14 12.55
N GLY A 94 -14.70 -3.30 13.54
CA GLY A 94 -14.70 -4.44 14.46
C GLY A 94 -14.28 -5.77 13.82
N ILE A 95 -13.84 -5.77 12.55
CA ILE A 95 -13.39 -6.95 11.84
C ILE A 95 -11.96 -7.28 12.26
N GLU A 96 -11.69 -8.56 12.52
CA GLU A 96 -10.32 -9.04 12.65
C GLU A 96 -9.65 -9.05 11.28
N VAL A 97 -8.47 -8.46 11.21
CA VAL A 97 -7.65 -8.36 10.02
C VAL A 97 -6.34 -9.07 10.28
N ARG A 98 -5.91 -9.90 9.33
CA ARG A 98 -4.65 -10.64 9.36
C ARG A 98 -3.85 -10.26 8.12
N LEU A 99 -2.70 -9.62 8.31
CA LEU A 99 -1.84 -9.11 7.25
C LEU A 99 -0.55 -9.92 7.18
N PRO A 100 -0.31 -10.69 6.13
CA PRO A 100 0.95 -11.39 5.91
C PRO A 100 2.00 -10.40 5.38
N LEU A 101 2.71 -9.69 6.27
CA LEU A 101 3.63 -8.61 5.86
C LEU A 101 4.73 -9.10 4.91
N TYR A 102 5.16 -10.35 5.06
CA TYR A 102 6.20 -10.94 4.22
C TYR A 102 5.80 -11.10 2.74
N LEU A 103 4.48 -11.18 2.45
CA LEU A 103 3.95 -11.24 1.08
C LEU A 103 3.57 -9.86 0.53
N LEU A 104 3.39 -8.87 1.40
CA LEU A 104 2.95 -7.54 0.98
C LEU A 104 4.17 -6.69 0.60
N PHE A 105 4.20 -6.25 -0.66
CA PHE A 105 5.23 -5.34 -1.17
C PHE A 105 6.66 -5.80 -0.83
N GLU A 106 6.93 -7.10 -1.06
CA GLU A 106 8.27 -7.71 -0.84
C GLU A 106 8.79 -7.56 0.59
N GLY A 107 7.89 -7.48 1.58
CA GLY A 107 8.29 -7.33 2.97
C GLY A 107 8.75 -5.93 3.39
N LYS A 108 8.59 -4.89 2.56
CA LYS A 108 8.98 -3.52 2.89
C LYS A 108 8.41 -3.01 4.22
N GLY A 109 7.21 -3.49 4.60
CA GLY A 109 6.65 -3.21 5.91
C GLY A 109 7.51 -3.75 7.05
N ILE A 110 8.11 -4.93 6.88
CA ILE A 110 9.00 -5.56 7.87
C ILE A 110 10.28 -4.75 8.03
N GLU A 111 10.87 -4.27 6.93
CA GLU A 111 12.06 -3.43 6.97
C GLU A 111 11.84 -2.15 7.79
N ILE A 112 10.63 -1.57 7.70
CA ILE A 112 10.27 -0.40 8.52
C ILE A 112 10.17 -0.81 9.98
N LEU A 113 9.47 -1.91 10.32
CA LEU A 113 9.35 -2.37 11.70
C LEU A 113 10.72 -2.66 12.34
N GLN A 114 11.65 -3.22 11.57
CA GLN A 114 13.00 -3.50 12.04
C GLN A 114 13.77 -2.24 12.50
N ARG A 115 13.51 -1.09 11.86
CA ARG A 115 14.11 0.20 12.30
C ARG A 115 13.63 0.64 13.68
N TYR A 116 12.46 0.18 14.09
CA TYR A 116 11.80 0.53 15.35
C TYR A 116 11.68 -0.65 16.32
N LYS A 117 12.44 -1.74 16.09
CA LYS A 117 12.33 -2.99 16.86
C LYS A 117 12.47 -2.81 18.37
N ASP A 118 13.28 -1.83 18.79
CA ASP A 118 13.57 -1.58 20.21
C ASP A 118 12.44 -0.80 20.91
N ASP A 119 11.56 -0.13 20.14
CA ASP A 119 10.40 0.63 20.68
C ASP A 119 9.25 0.71 19.65
N LEU A 120 8.69 -0.44 19.30
CA LEU A 120 7.55 -0.55 18.39
C LEU A 120 6.31 0.18 18.91
N ASP A 121 6.07 0.13 20.20
CA ASP A 121 4.90 0.77 20.79
C ASP A 121 4.97 2.29 20.66
N SER A 122 6.16 2.88 20.75
CA SER A 122 6.35 4.30 20.44
C SER A 122 6.15 4.56 18.95
N PHE A 123 6.62 3.68 18.06
CA PHE A 123 6.43 3.84 16.62
C PHE A 123 4.94 3.98 16.24
N PHE A 124 4.07 3.18 16.84
CA PHE A 124 2.64 3.24 16.59
C PHE A 124 1.95 4.46 17.23
N LYS A 125 2.56 5.15 18.18
CA LYS A 125 2.01 6.38 18.78
C LYS A 125 2.37 7.59 17.93
N LEU A 126 1.39 8.11 17.17
CA LEU A 126 1.54 9.33 16.40
C LEU A 126 0.87 10.52 17.09
N LYS A 127 1.25 11.74 16.66
CA LYS A 127 0.50 12.96 16.96
C LYS A 127 -0.93 12.82 16.42
N ASP A 128 -1.80 13.78 16.76
CA ASP A 128 -3.14 13.80 16.18
C ASP A 128 -3.11 13.83 14.64
N ASN A 129 -4.19 13.30 14.05
CA ASN A 129 -4.29 13.12 12.59
C ASN A 129 -4.16 14.44 11.80
N SER A 130 -4.58 15.57 12.38
CA SER A 130 -4.46 16.87 11.74
C SER A 130 -3.01 17.30 11.60
N ASN A 131 -2.22 17.15 12.65
CA ASN A 131 -0.80 17.47 12.65
C ASN A 131 -0.01 16.53 11.73
N ILE A 132 -0.31 15.22 11.75
CA ILE A 132 0.28 14.26 10.82
C ILE A 132 -0.01 14.64 9.36
N ASN A 133 -1.24 15.03 9.03
CA ASN A 133 -1.58 15.43 7.66
C ASN A 133 -0.84 16.72 7.21
N LYS A 134 -0.56 17.66 8.13
CA LYS A 134 0.29 18.82 7.82
C LYS A 134 1.73 18.39 7.51
N GLU A 135 2.28 17.48 8.32
CA GLU A 135 3.62 16.94 8.12
C GLU A 135 3.70 16.15 6.78
N LEU A 136 2.68 15.37 6.45
CA LEU A 136 2.60 14.62 5.18
C LEU A 136 2.54 15.54 3.95
N ASN A 137 1.81 16.65 4.01
CA ASN A 137 1.80 17.60 2.90
C ASN A 137 3.17 18.30 2.74
N LEU A 138 3.89 18.57 3.83
CA LEU A 138 5.26 19.05 3.75
C LEU A 138 6.19 18.01 3.11
N LEU A 139 6.10 16.75 3.53
CA LEU A 139 6.87 15.64 2.96
C LEU A 139 6.56 15.43 1.47
N ALA A 140 5.28 15.52 1.08
CA ALA A 140 4.86 15.45 -0.32
C ALA A 140 5.50 16.55 -1.17
N GLY A 141 5.50 17.79 -0.67
CA GLY A 141 6.19 18.92 -1.33
C GLY A 141 7.69 18.68 -1.50
N LEU A 142 8.36 18.16 -0.46
CA LEU A 142 9.78 17.79 -0.51
C LEU A 142 10.05 16.66 -1.53
N ALA A 143 9.12 15.71 -1.67
CA ALA A 143 9.18 14.63 -2.64
C ALA A 143 8.71 15.03 -4.05
N LYS A 144 8.42 16.32 -4.29
CA LYS A 144 7.88 16.85 -5.57
C LYS A 144 6.59 16.13 -6.00
N ILE A 145 5.70 15.90 -5.06
CA ILE A 145 4.38 15.32 -5.29
C ILE A 145 3.36 16.47 -5.22
N ASP A 146 2.76 16.77 -6.36
CA ASP A 146 1.74 17.83 -6.49
C ASP A 146 0.34 17.27 -6.24
N LYS A 147 0.15 16.75 -5.02
CA LYS A 147 -1.14 16.22 -4.55
C LYS A 147 -1.27 16.52 -3.06
N ARG A 148 -2.49 16.77 -2.62
CA ARG A 148 -2.77 16.83 -1.19
C ARG A 148 -2.71 15.42 -0.60
N VAL A 149 -1.68 15.15 0.20
CA VAL A 149 -1.47 13.86 0.84
C VAL A 149 -2.02 13.89 2.26
N SER A 150 -2.81 12.89 2.61
CA SER A 150 -3.31 12.63 3.95
C SER A 150 -2.92 11.22 4.40
N PHE A 151 -3.05 10.92 5.67
CA PHE A 151 -2.78 9.56 6.15
C PHE A 151 -3.67 8.52 5.46
N HIS A 152 -4.89 8.89 5.07
CA HIS A 152 -5.80 8.02 4.34
C HIS A 152 -5.34 7.74 2.90
N THR A 153 -4.55 8.64 2.31
CA THR A 153 -3.91 8.44 1.00
C THR A 153 -3.04 7.18 0.97
N ALA A 154 -2.35 6.84 2.08
CA ALA A 154 -1.56 5.62 2.18
C ALA A 154 -2.40 4.36 1.92
N ARG A 155 -3.57 4.29 2.55
CA ARG A 155 -4.49 3.16 2.37
C ARG A 155 -5.07 3.09 0.96
N HIS A 156 -5.38 4.23 0.34
CA HIS A 156 -5.79 4.27 -1.07
C HIS A 156 -4.68 3.80 -1.98
N THR A 157 -3.44 4.21 -1.71
CA THR A 157 -2.25 3.75 -2.43
C THR A 157 -2.08 2.25 -2.31
N ASN A 158 -2.20 1.68 -1.11
CA ASN A 158 -2.14 0.23 -0.90
C ASN A 158 -3.18 -0.51 -1.75
N ALA A 159 -4.46 -0.12 -1.63
CA ALA A 159 -5.54 -0.76 -2.37
C ALA A 159 -5.34 -0.70 -3.88
N THR A 160 -4.97 0.49 -4.39
CA THR A 160 -4.71 0.74 -5.80
C THR A 160 -3.57 -0.12 -6.33
N LEU A 161 -2.43 -0.15 -5.61
CA LEU A 161 -1.27 -0.92 -6.04
C LEU A 161 -1.50 -2.43 -5.98
N LEU A 162 -2.22 -2.93 -4.97
CA LEU A 162 -2.59 -4.35 -4.91
C LEU A 162 -3.48 -4.76 -6.07
N LEU A 163 -4.51 -3.98 -6.40
CA LEU A 163 -5.37 -4.26 -7.56
C LEU A 163 -4.58 -4.14 -8.87
N TYR A 164 -3.72 -3.13 -9.00
CA TYR A 164 -2.85 -2.96 -10.16
C TYR A 164 -1.89 -4.15 -10.32
N SER A 165 -1.40 -4.74 -9.23
CA SER A 165 -0.57 -5.96 -9.24
C SER A 165 -1.37 -7.23 -9.54
N GLY A 166 -2.69 -7.14 -9.72
CA GLY A 166 -3.57 -8.27 -10.06
C GLY A 166 -4.15 -9.01 -8.85
N ALA A 167 -4.11 -8.42 -7.66
CA ALA A 167 -4.80 -8.98 -6.51
C ALA A 167 -6.32 -8.95 -6.72
N ASN A 168 -7.01 -10.02 -6.31
CA ASN A 168 -8.46 -10.07 -6.39
C ASN A 168 -9.09 -9.03 -5.45
N ILE A 169 -10.17 -8.38 -5.88
CA ILE A 169 -10.88 -7.36 -5.10
C ILE A 169 -11.34 -7.88 -3.73
N THR A 170 -11.73 -9.15 -3.64
CA THR A 170 -12.15 -9.79 -2.38
C THR A 170 -10.97 -10.01 -1.44
N THR A 171 -9.78 -10.26 -1.97
CA THR A 171 -8.53 -10.31 -1.20
C THR A 171 -8.20 -8.93 -0.64
N VAL A 172 -8.24 -7.90 -1.49
CA VAL A 172 -8.01 -6.52 -1.06
C VAL A 172 -9.05 -6.08 -0.03
N GLN A 173 -10.32 -6.45 -0.21
CA GLN A 173 -11.37 -6.20 0.78
C GLN A 173 -11.02 -6.78 2.15
N LYS A 174 -10.57 -8.04 2.21
CA LYS A 174 -10.19 -8.73 3.45
C LYS A 174 -8.97 -8.05 4.10
N LEU A 175 -7.91 -7.79 3.33
CA LEU A 175 -6.71 -7.12 3.83
C LEU A 175 -7.01 -5.72 4.39
N LEU A 176 -7.93 -5.00 3.75
CA LEU A 176 -8.35 -3.70 4.23
C LEU A 176 -9.38 -3.76 5.39
N GLY A 177 -9.94 -4.92 5.72
CA GLY A 177 -10.99 -5.04 6.74
C GLY A 177 -12.26 -4.25 6.39
N HIS A 178 -12.69 -4.29 5.11
CA HIS A 178 -13.95 -3.71 4.69
C HIS A 178 -15.11 -4.68 4.91
N LYS A 179 -16.21 -4.20 5.51
CA LYS A 179 -17.43 -5.01 5.72
C LYS A 179 -18.08 -5.46 4.40
N SER A 180 -17.92 -4.67 3.34
CA SER A 180 -18.54 -4.92 2.04
C SER A 180 -17.55 -4.72 0.91
N VAL A 181 -17.64 -5.56 -0.13
CA VAL A 181 -16.90 -5.39 -1.39
C VAL A 181 -17.22 -4.04 -2.03
N LYS A 182 -18.46 -3.55 -1.90
CA LYS A 182 -18.88 -2.24 -2.42
C LYS A 182 -17.95 -1.09 -1.96
N THR A 183 -17.42 -1.18 -0.73
CA THR A 183 -16.45 -0.19 -0.22
C THR A 183 -15.10 -0.29 -0.95
N THR A 184 -14.76 -1.44 -1.51
CA THR A 184 -13.52 -1.65 -2.27
C THR A 184 -13.74 -1.36 -3.76
N GLN A 185 -14.99 -1.38 -4.24
CA GLN A 185 -15.34 -1.09 -5.65
C GLN A 185 -15.02 0.35 -6.06
N VAL A 186 -14.79 1.27 -5.12
CA VAL A 186 -14.32 2.63 -5.44
C VAL A 186 -12.99 2.64 -6.19
N TYR A 187 -12.25 1.53 -6.13
CA TYR A 187 -11.01 1.31 -6.89
C TYR A 187 -11.27 0.57 -8.21
N ALA A 188 -12.55 0.30 -8.57
CA ALA A 188 -12.93 -0.55 -9.71
C ALA A 188 -12.46 0.01 -11.06
N ASN A 189 -12.27 1.33 -11.16
CA ASN A 189 -11.77 1.95 -12.40
C ASN A 189 -10.34 1.53 -12.77
N ILE A 190 -9.62 0.90 -11.82
CA ILE A 190 -8.32 0.27 -12.07
C ILE A 190 -8.52 -1.12 -12.67
N MET A 191 -9.73 -1.68 -12.56
CA MET A 191 -10.06 -3.04 -13.01
C MET A 191 -10.07 -3.18 -14.54
N ASP A 192 -10.21 -2.10 -15.31
CA ASP A 192 -10.12 -2.19 -16.78
C ASP A 192 -8.75 -2.72 -17.24
N ILE A 193 -7.68 -2.36 -16.50
CA ILE A 193 -6.33 -2.88 -16.75
C ILE A 193 -6.24 -4.34 -16.28
N THR A 194 -6.89 -4.69 -15.16
CA THR A 194 -6.90 -6.08 -14.67
C THR A 194 -7.72 -6.99 -15.59
N VAL A 195 -8.82 -6.49 -16.17
CA VAL A 195 -9.62 -7.25 -17.16
C VAL A 195 -8.77 -7.65 -18.36
N VAL A 196 -8.01 -6.72 -18.95
CA VAL A 196 -7.11 -7.03 -20.06
C VAL A 196 -6.10 -8.10 -19.66
N ARG A 197 -5.44 -7.94 -18.50
CA ARG A 197 -4.44 -8.90 -17.99
C ARG A 197 -5.05 -10.28 -17.69
N ASP A 198 -6.25 -10.34 -17.15
CA ASP A 198 -6.93 -11.61 -16.84
C ASP A 198 -7.34 -12.32 -18.14
N LEU A 199 -7.78 -11.59 -19.15
CA LEU A 199 -8.07 -12.14 -20.48
C LEU A 199 -6.79 -12.64 -21.17
N GLU A 200 -5.68 -11.91 -21.06
CA GLU A 200 -4.37 -12.34 -21.59
C GLU A 200 -3.87 -13.62 -20.91
N LYS A 201 -3.99 -13.73 -19.58
CA LYS A 201 -3.65 -14.95 -18.83
C LYS A 201 -4.51 -16.13 -19.26
N THR A 202 -5.82 -15.90 -19.46
CA THR A 202 -6.75 -16.94 -19.90
C THR A 202 -6.45 -17.39 -21.35
N ALA A 203 -6.07 -16.48 -22.22
CA ALA A 203 -5.67 -16.78 -23.60
C ALA A 203 -4.35 -17.57 -23.63
N SER A 204 -3.38 -17.21 -22.81
CA SER A 204 -2.08 -17.87 -22.72
C SER A 204 -2.19 -19.29 -22.16
N SER A 205 -3.04 -19.52 -21.16
CA SER A 205 -3.28 -20.86 -20.61
C SER A 205 -3.99 -21.81 -21.59
N LYS A 206 -4.83 -21.31 -22.48
CA LYS A 206 -5.47 -22.11 -23.54
C LYS A 206 -4.47 -22.57 -24.61
N ASN A 207 -3.46 -21.75 -24.92
CA ASN A 207 -2.42 -22.12 -25.87
C ASN A 207 -1.49 -23.21 -25.33
N ASN A 208 -1.13 -23.16 -24.05
CA ASN A 208 -0.29 -24.20 -23.43
C ASN A 208 -0.95 -25.59 -23.33
N ASN A 209 -2.28 -25.66 -23.32
CA ASN A 209 -3.00 -26.95 -23.33
C ASN A 209 -3.18 -27.56 -24.73
N ARG A 210 -2.99 -26.78 -25.81
CA ARG A 210 -3.08 -27.29 -27.17
C ARG A 210 -1.83 -28.05 -27.66
N TYR A 211 -0.72 -27.95 -26.92
CA TYR A 211 0.54 -28.63 -27.24
C TYR A 211 0.83 -29.85 -26.36
N LYS A 212 -0.17 -30.30 -25.55
CA LYS A 212 -0.05 -31.48 -24.69
C LYS A 212 -1.03 -32.62 -25.06
N SER A 213 -1.63 -32.54 -26.23
CA SER A 213 -2.45 -33.64 -26.79
C SER A 213 -1.73 -34.32 -27.95
#